data_486c29350647143130e589ef401449b1
#
_entry.id   486c29350647143130e589ef401449b1
#
_cell.length_a   1.000
_cell.length_b   1.000
_cell.length_c   1.000
_cell.angle_alpha   90.00
_cell.angle_beta   90.00
_cell.angle_gamma   90.00
#
_symmetry.space_group_name_H-M   'P 1'
#
loop_
_entity.id
_entity.type
_entity.pdbx_description
1 polymer ?
#
loop_
_entity_poly.entity_id
_entity_poly.type
_entity_poly.pdbx_seq_one_letter_code
_entity_poly.pdbx_strand_id
1 'polypeptide(L)'
;MKHLDLKKGIILITYGILLTMVIIKWDFFSGMFSNVSGLLAPFIYGLVLAFLVNGLYEFFRQKVFRRLGEKKNGKYIRQVRALSVTVSYLLVFLCVTAMVWIVIPQLVVSISQLGKNIGGYAESAEKAVTDFIAGMGLNAGFQKQIDLFWNQLGTQITNIAGQVAPKLIDFTMDFTTGVINWVIGLVVSVYMLYSKETLIRQVKKLVAAVLPVKISDKVLEVGAVSNRIFVRYLLGRIYDSLIVLVLCFIGMSILQMPYALLISVVVGVTNIIPVFGPFLGGFPVR
;
A
#
# COMPACT_ATOMS: atom_id res chain seq x y z
N MET A 1 32.18 40.88 28.67
CA MET A 1 32.29 39.45 28.30
C MET A 1 31.62 38.47 29.26
N LYS A 2 31.50 38.73 30.57
CA LYS A 2 30.84 37.82 31.56
C LYS A 2 29.34 37.58 31.35
N HIS A 3 28.58 38.50 30.78
CA HIS A 3 27.12 38.32 30.58
C HIS A 3 26.74 37.33 29.44
N LEU A 4 27.63 37.09 28.49
CA LEU A 4 27.38 36.12 27.40
C LEU A 4 27.51 34.68 27.92
N ASP A 5 28.40 34.46 28.90
CA ASP A 5 28.62 33.13 29.48
C ASP A 5 27.48 32.70 30.41
N LEU A 6 26.90 33.66 31.17
CA LEU A 6 25.73 33.41 32.02
C LEU A 6 24.48 32.99 31.19
N LYS A 7 24.20 33.69 30.08
CA LYS A 7 23.08 33.31 29.18
C LYS A 7 23.28 31.93 28.58
N LYS A 8 24.48 31.61 28.12
CA LYS A 8 24.81 30.28 27.56
C LYS A 8 24.69 29.21 28.66
N GLY A 9 25.14 29.50 29.90
CA GLY A 9 25.01 28.58 31.02
C GLY A 9 23.54 28.30 31.39
N ILE A 10 22.70 29.32 31.45
CA ILE A 10 21.27 29.18 31.71
C ILE A 10 20.60 28.37 30.61
N ILE A 11 20.91 28.63 29.34
CA ILE A 11 20.35 27.86 28.22
C ILE A 11 20.76 26.39 28.29
N LEU A 12 22.02 26.11 28.64
CA LEU A 12 22.54 24.74 28.74
C LEU A 12 21.89 23.97 29.89
N ILE A 13 21.71 24.63 31.06
CA ILE A 13 21.04 24.04 32.22
C ILE A 13 19.55 23.80 31.91
N THR A 14 18.86 24.76 31.28
CA THR A 14 17.44 24.62 30.90
C THR A 14 17.26 23.48 29.88
N TYR A 15 18.16 23.36 28.93
CA TYR A 15 18.16 22.25 27.96
C TYR A 15 18.40 20.91 28.67
N GLY A 16 19.35 20.84 29.59
CA GLY A 16 19.63 19.64 30.39
C GLY A 16 18.43 19.20 31.22
N ILE A 17 17.75 20.15 31.90
CA ILE A 17 16.54 19.88 32.70
C ILE A 17 15.40 19.40 31.79
N LEU A 18 15.17 20.04 30.63
CA LEU A 18 14.16 19.62 29.65
C LEU A 18 14.43 18.21 29.14
N LEU A 19 15.67 17.92 28.80
CA LEU A 19 16.08 16.61 28.29
C LEU A 19 15.90 15.51 29.33
N THR A 20 16.29 15.79 30.59
CA THR A 20 16.10 14.88 31.71
C THR A 20 14.62 14.65 32.02
N MET A 21 13.79 15.69 31.92
CA MET A 21 12.34 15.59 32.12
C MET A 21 11.66 14.74 31.04
N VAL A 22 12.11 14.85 29.79
CA VAL A 22 11.62 14.01 28.68
C VAL A 22 12.03 12.55 28.88
N ILE A 23 13.26 12.28 29.33
CA ILE A 23 13.75 10.91 29.57
C ILE A 23 13.02 10.28 30.76
N ILE A 24 12.87 10.97 31.87
CA ILE A 24 12.22 10.44 33.09
C ILE A 24 10.71 10.22 32.86
N LYS A 25 10.07 11.08 32.08
CA LYS A 25 8.63 10.98 31.77
C LYS A 25 8.37 10.42 30.36
N TRP A 26 9.27 9.58 29.86
CA TRP A 26 9.14 8.99 28.52
C TRP A 26 7.79 8.29 28.30
N ASP A 27 7.32 7.54 29.29
CA ASP A 27 6.04 6.83 29.22
C ASP A 27 4.84 7.79 29.10
N PHE A 28 4.89 8.94 29.76
CA PHE A 28 3.86 9.97 29.63
C PHE A 28 3.88 10.60 28.22
N PHE A 29 5.06 10.93 27.70
CA PHE A 29 5.18 11.50 26.36
C PHE A 29 4.83 10.48 25.27
N SER A 30 5.27 9.22 25.40
CA SER A 30 4.92 8.14 24.48
C SER A 30 3.42 7.85 24.49
N GLY A 31 2.79 7.82 25.67
CA GLY A 31 1.33 7.67 25.81
C GLY A 31 0.55 8.82 25.17
N MET A 32 1.00 10.06 25.41
CA MET A 32 0.40 11.25 24.79
C MET A 32 0.55 11.21 23.26
N PHE A 33 1.73 10.83 22.75
CA PHE A 33 1.99 10.71 21.31
C PHE A 33 1.16 9.58 20.70
N SER A 34 1.03 8.45 21.40
CA SER A 34 0.17 7.33 20.97
C SER A 34 -1.30 7.74 20.89
N ASN A 35 -1.82 8.45 21.90
CA ASN A 35 -3.19 8.94 21.89
C ASN A 35 -3.44 9.95 20.77
N VAL A 36 -2.52 10.90 20.56
CA VAL A 36 -2.61 11.87 19.45
C VAL A 36 -2.51 11.19 18.09
N SER A 37 -1.61 10.23 17.93
CA SER A 37 -1.50 9.47 16.66
C SER A 37 -2.74 8.60 16.42
N GLY A 38 -3.34 8.02 17.47
CA GLY A 38 -4.62 7.31 17.36
C GLY A 38 -5.76 8.22 16.90
N LEU A 39 -5.85 9.43 17.41
CA LEU A 39 -6.82 10.43 16.96
C LEU A 39 -6.57 10.92 15.54
N LEU A 40 -5.30 11.01 15.12
CA LEU A 40 -4.92 11.44 13.78
C LEU A 40 -5.00 10.31 12.73
N ALA A 41 -4.98 9.05 13.15
CA ALA A 41 -4.99 7.91 12.23
C ALA A 41 -6.14 7.95 11.21
N PRO A 42 -7.42 8.21 11.55
CA PRO A 42 -8.50 8.31 10.57
C PRO A 42 -8.28 9.43 9.55
N PHE A 43 -7.66 10.54 9.97
CA PHE A 43 -7.34 11.65 9.06
C PHE A 43 -6.21 11.30 8.11
N ILE A 44 -5.19 10.57 8.57
CA ILE A 44 -4.09 10.08 7.74
C ILE A 44 -4.63 9.06 6.73
N TYR A 45 -5.44 8.09 7.18
CA TYR A 45 -6.10 7.14 6.27
C TYR A 45 -7.02 7.84 5.27
N GLY A 46 -7.82 8.81 5.73
CA GLY A 46 -8.65 9.64 4.88
C GLY A 46 -7.87 10.41 3.83
N LEU A 47 -6.71 10.98 4.21
CA LEU A 47 -5.80 11.68 3.29
C LEU A 47 -5.24 10.73 2.23
N VAL A 48 -4.76 9.55 2.63
CA VAL A 48 -4.22 8.54 1.71
C VAL A 48 -5.31 8.09 0.72
N LEU A 49 -6.51 7.78 1.21
CA LEU A 49 -7.64 7.41 0.35
C LEU A 49 -8.02 8.54 -0.60
N ALA A 50 -8.13 9.78 -0.11
CA ALA A 50 -8.41 10.94 -0.95
C ALA A 50 -7.36 11.12 -2.04
N PHE A 51 -6.09 10.88 -1.71
CA PHE A 51 -4.98 10.95 -2.64
C PHE A 51 -5.08 9.88 -3.74
N LEU A 52 -5.37 8.63 -3.39
CA LEU A 52 -5.53 7.53 -4.34
C LEU A 52 -6.74 7.75 -5.26
N VAL A 53 -7.88 8.19 -4.70
CA VAL A 53 -9.10 8.45 -5.48
C VAL A 53 -9.00 9.73 -6.31
N ASN A 54 -8.10 10.65 -5.96
CA ASN A 54 -7.94 11.93 -6.65
C ASN A 54 -7.69 11.79 -8.16
N GLY A 55 -6.98 10.75 -8.59
CA GLY A 55 -6.75 10.48 -10.02
C GLY A 55 -8.06 10.24 -10.79
N LEU A 56 -8.95 9.41 -10.24
CA LEU A 56 -10.28 9.13 -10.78
C LEU A 56 -11.19 10.37 -10.72
N TYR A 57 -11.15 11.09 -9.60
CA TYR A 57 -11.89 12.34 -9.43
C TYR A 57 -11.54 13.37 -10.51
N GLU A 58 -10.25 13.61 -10.77
CA GLU A 58 -9.82 14.54 -11.82
C GLU A 58 -10.21 14.04 -13.22
N PHE A 59 -10.16 12.75 -13.47
CA PHE A 59 -10.61 12.14 -14.71
C PHE A 59 -12.11 12.42 -14.94
N PHE A 60 -12.97 12.14 -13.97
CA PHE A 60 -14.39 12.40 -14.08
C PHE A 60 -14.71 13.90 -14.20
N ARG A 61 -14.06 14.72 -13.39
CA ARG A 61 -14.24 16.18 -13.40
C ARG A 61 -13.83 16.81 -14.73
N GLN A 62 -12.68 16.42 -15.28
CA GLN A 62 -12.10 17.09 -16.44
C GLN A 62 -12.53 16.48 -17.79
N LYS A 63 -12.81 15.18 -17.83
CA LYS A 63 -13.17 14.50 -19.07
C LYS A 63 -14.67 14.21 -19.18
N VAL A 64 -15.26 13.62 -18.16
CA VAL A 64 -16.67 13.15 -18.23
C VAL A 64 -17.65 14.28 -17.99
N PHE A 65 -17.47 15.05 -16.92
CA PHE A 65 -18.40 16.09 -16.50
C PHE A 65 -17.98 17.49 -16.96
N ARG A 66 -16.97 17.62 -17.81
CA ARG A 66 -16.47 18.90 -18.32
C ARG A 66 -17.58 19.74 -18.97
N ARG A 67 -18.40 19.13 -19.83
CA ARG A 67 -19.51 19.80 -20.53
C ARG A 67 -20.56 20.37 -19.58
N LEU A 68 -20.78 19.74 -18.42
CA LEU A 68 -21.70 20.23 -17.40
C LEU A 68 -21.11 21.41 -16.61
N GLY A 69 -19.78 21.49 -16.50
CA GLY A 69 -19.07 22.57 -15.79
C GLY A 69 -18.89 23.84 -16.60
N GLU A 70 -19.04 23.80 -17.92
CA GLU A 70 -18.87 24.96 -18.82
C GLU A 70 -20.05 25.97 -18.73
N LYS A 71 -21.19 25.58 -18.16
CA LYS A 71 -22.24 26.53 -17.82
C LYS A 71 -21.82 27.37 -16.61
N LYS A 72 -21.55 28.65 -16.87
CA LYS A 72 -20.89 29.67 -16.04
C LYS A 72 -21.51 30.01 -14.66
N ASN A 73 -22.41 29.20 -14.09
CA ASN A 73 -23.05 29.43 -12.79
C ASN A 73 -22.33 28.62 -11.69
N GLY A 74 -21.89 29.28 -10.62
CA GLY A 74 -21.20 28.68 -9.49
C GLY A 74 -21.92 27.47 -8.84
N LYS A 75 -23.26 27.37 -8.99
CA LYS A 75 -24.07 26.25 -8.56
C LYS A 75 -23.72 24.96 -9.34
N TYR A 76 -23.50 25.05 -10.65
CA TYR A 76 -23.11 23.91 -11.50
C TYR A 76 -21.70 23.40 -11.17
N ILE A 77 -20.75 24.28 -10.84
CA ILE A 77 -19.39 23.88 -10.43
C ILE A 77 -19.44 23.04 -9.15
N ARG A 78 -20.30 23.41 -8.19
CA ARG A 78 -20.47 22.65 -6.95
C ARG A 78 -21.11 21.28 -7.22
N GLN A 79 -22.10 21.21 -8.12
CA GLN A 79 -22.74 19.96 -8.50
C GLN A 79 -21.79 19.02 -9.24
N VAL A 80 -21.00 19.53 -10.19
CA VAL A 80 -19.97 18.74 -10.91
C VAL A 80 -18.95 18.17 -9.94
N ARG A 81 -18.52 18.97 -8.96
CA ARG A 81 -17.57 18.51 -7.93
C ARG A 81 -18.18 17.39 -7.08
N ALA A 82 -19.40 17.58 -6.57
CA ALA A 82 -20.11 16.57 -5.79
C ALA A 82 -20.29 15.28 -6.59
N LEU A 83 -20.79 15.38 -7.83
CA LEU A 83 -21.02 14.24 -8.71
C LEU A 83 -19.72 13.49 -9.03
N SER A 84 -18.65 14.21 -9.33
CA SER A 84 -17.33 13.59 -9.60
C SER A 84 -16.79 12.85 -8.39
N VAL A 85 -16.93 13.40 -7.18
CA VAL A 85 -16.54 12.73 -5.93
C VAL A 85 -17.37 11.46 -5.74
N THR A 86 -18.70 11.57 -5.80
CA THR A 86 -19.61 10.43 -5.57
C THR A 86 -19.34 9.29 -6.56
N VAL A 87 -19.26 9.60 -7.87
CA VAL A 87 -19.00 8.59 -8.90
C VAL A 87 -17.63 7.93 -8.71
N SER A 88 -16.59 8.70 -8.35
CA SER A 88 -15.26 8.15 -8.12
C SER A 88 -15.23 7.18 -6.94
N TYR A 89 -15.85 7.53 -5.81
CA TYR A 89 -15.93 6.65 -4.65
C TYR A 89 -16.83 5.43 -4.89
N LEU A 90 -17.95 5.60 -5.59
CA LEU A 90 -18.81 4.48 -5.96
C LEU A 90 -18.06 3.47 -6.83
N LEU A 91 -17.31 3.95 -7.82
CA LEU A 91 -16.51 3.10 -8.69
C LEU A 91 -15.41 2.36 -7.92
N VAL A 92 -14.68 3.06 -7.06
CA VAL A 92 -13.65 2.43 -6.22
C VAL A 92 -14.26 1.39 -5.29
N PHE A 93 -15.38 1.72 -4.64
CA PHE A 93 -16.08 0.79 -3.76
C PHE A 93 -16.53 -0.46 -4.51
N LEU A 94 -17.11 -0.29 -5.71
CA LEU A 94 -17.54 -1.41 -6.55
C LEU A 94 -16.36 -2.28 -7.00
N CYS A 95 -15.24 -1.67 -7.42
CA CYS A 95 -14.02 -2.39 -7.78
C CYS A 95 -13.43 -3.17 -6.61
N VAL A 96 -13.33 -2.55 -5.43
CA VAL A 96 -12.79 -3.21 -4.24
C VAL A 96 -13.69 -4.36 -3.79
N THR A 97 -15.01 -4.14 -3.76
CA THR A 97 -15.98 -5.18 -3.41
C THR A 97 -15.90 -6.36 -4.40
N ALA A 98 -15.86 -6.10 -5.70
CA ALA A 98 -15.71 -7.13 -6.73
C ALA A 98 -14.38 -7.89 -6.56
N MET A 99 -13.29 -7.18 -6.28
CA MET A 99 -11.99 -7.79 -6.01
C MET A 99 -12.04 -8.73 -4.79
N VAL A 100 -12.61 -8.26 -3.69
CA VAL A 100 -12.73 -9.07 -2.46
C VAL A 100 -13.57 -10.31 -2.72
N TRP A 101 -14.73 -10.17 -3.36
CA TRP A 101 -15.68 -11.28 -3.56
C TRP A 101 -15.25 -12.30 -4.62
N ILE A 102 -14.47 -11.88 -5.62
CA ILE A 102 -14.04 -12.77 -6.70
C ILE A 102 -12.63 -13.32 -6.44
N VAL A 103 -11.69 -12.42 -6.11
CA VAL A 103 -10.27 -12.79 -6.05
C VAL A 103 -9.93 -13.53 -4.75
N ILE A 104 -10.39 -13.04 -3.61
CA ILE A 104 -9.99 -13.62 -2.31
C ILE A 104 -10.44 -15.08 -2.16
N PRO A 105 -11.70 -15.48 -2.44
CA PRO A 105 -12.09 -16.88 -2.35
C PRO A 105 -11.25 -17.80 -3.25
N GLN A 106 -10.93 -17.36 -4.46
CA GLN A 106 -10.07 -18.13 -5.36
C GLN A 106 -8.63 -18.26 -4.84
N LEU A 107 -8.09 -17.19 -4.22
CA LEU A 107 -6.77 -17.25 -3.58
C LEU A 107 -6.76 -18.25 -2.41
N VAL A 108 -7.78 -18.23 -1.56
CA VAL A 108 -7.91 -19.17 -0.44
C VAL A 108 -7.95 -20.62 -0.94
N VAL A 109 -8.76 -20.90 -1.97
CA VAL A 109 -8.83 -22.24 -2.59
C VAL A 109 -7.48 -22.64 -3.17
N SER A 110 -6.83 -21.75 -3.93
CA SER A 110 -5.52 -22.00 -4.55
C SER A 110 -4.43 -22.27 -3.51
N ILE A 111 -4.38 -21.47 -2.43
CA ILE A 111 -3.42 -21.67 -1.34
C ILE A 111 -3.68 -22.99 -0.61
N SER A 112 -4.95 -23.31 -0.34
CA SER A 112 -5.32 -24.57 0.30
C SER A 112 -4.95 -25.79 -0.56
N GLN A 113 -5.22 -25.73 -1.88
CA GLN A 113 -4.85 -26.80 -2.81
C GLN A 113 -3.33 -26.93 -2.93
N LEU A 114 -2.60 -25.81 -3.01
CA LEU A 114 -1.14 -25.82 -3.02
C LEU A 114 -0.60 -26.48 -1.75
N GLY A 115 -1.10 -26.11 -0.57
CA GLY A 115 -0.70 -26.72 0.70
C GLY A 115 -0.95 -28.23 0.76
N LYS A 116 -2.06 -28.72 0.16
CA LYS A 116 -2.38 -30.15 0.13
C LYS A 116 -1.50 -30.91 -0.87
N ASN A 117 -1.17 -30.31 -2.00
CA ASN A 117 -0.46 -30.97 -3.11
C ASN A 117 1.04 -30.77 -3.07
N ILE A 118 1.56 -29.94 -2.15
CA ILE A 118 2.97 -29.58 -2.10
C ILE A 118 3.88 -30.80 -1.89
N GLY A 119 3.40 -31.80 -1.09
CA GLY A 119 4.12 -33.07 -0.92
C GLY A 119 4.34 -33.82 -2.22
N GLY A 120 3.30 -33.93 -3.05
CA GLY A 120 3.39 -34.59 -4.36
C GLY A 120 4.25 -33.82 -5.36
N TYR A 121 4.21 -32.48 -5.33
CA TYR A 121 5.09 -31.66 -6.18
C TYR A 121 6.55 -31.74 -5.71
N ALA A 122 6.80 -31.75 -4.43
CA ALA A 122 8.13 -31.92 -3.86
C ALA A 122 8.71 -33.28 -4.25
N GLU A 123 7.93 -34.38 -4.08
CA GLU A 123 8.34 -35.73 -4.48
C GLU A 123 8.61 -35.85 -6.00
N SER A 124 7.77 -35.23 -6.82
CA SER A 124 7.97 -35.25 -8.28
C SER A 124 9.21 -34.46 -8.70
N ALA A 125 9.45 -33.30 -8.08
CA ALA A 125 10.62 -32.48 -8.31
C ALA A 125 11.90 -33.18 -7.79
N GLU A 126 11.83 -33.80 -6.62
CA GLU A 126 12.92 -34.59 -6.02
C GLU A 126 13.30 -35.73 -6.97
N LYS A 127 12.32 -36.51 -7.46
CA LYS A 127 12.59 -37.57 -8.46
C LYS A 127 13.27 -37.02 -9.70
N ALA A 128 12.73 -35.95 -10.30
CA ALA A 128 13.30 -35.38 -11.52
C ALA A 128 14.75 -34.89 -11.30
N VAL A 129 15.05 -34.30 -10.16
CA VAL A 129 16.39 -33.82 -9.79
C VAL A 129 17.30 -35.01 -9.48
N THR A 130 16.82 -36.00 -8.76
CA THR A 130 17.59 -37.22 -8.40
C THR A 130 17.96 -38.02 -9.67
N ASP A 131 17.01 -38.19 -10.59
CA ASP A 131 17.26 -38.88 -11.88
C ASP A 131 18.28 -38.12 -12.72
N PHE A 132 18.20 -36.79 -12.73
CA PHE A 132 19.16 -35.94 -13.44
C PHE A 132 20.57 -36.01 -12.84
N ILE A 133 20.67 -36.02 -11.50
CA ILE A 133 21.95 -36.14 -10.76
C ILE A 133 22.56 -37.55 -10.86
N ALA A 134 21.72 -38.58 -10.81
CA ALA A 134 22.15 -39.95 -11.02
C ALA A 134 22.78 -40.11 -12.39
N GLY A 135 22.24 -39.46 -13.43
CA GLY A 135 22.83 -39.39 -14.75
C GLY A 135 24.18 -38.66 -14.83
N MET A 136 24.47 -37.78 -13.85
CA MET A 136 25.76 -37.07 -13.78
C MET A 136 26.83 -37.77 -12.91
N GLY A 137 26.53 -38.87 -12.22
CA GLY A 137 27.48 -39.59 -11.38
C GLY A 137 27.94 -38.86 -10.11
N LEU A 138 27.10 -37.95 -9.57
CA LEU A 138 27.43 -37.15 -8.38
C LEU A 138 27.21 -37.93 -7.08
N ASN A 139 28.06 -37.63 -6.06
CA ASN A 139 28.16 -38.36 -4.80
C ASN A 139 26.85 -38.33 -3.94
N ALA A 140 26.65 -39.44 -3.18
CA ALA A 140 25.52 -39.62 -2.24
C ALA A 140 25.33 -38.50 -1.18
N GLY A 141 26.37 -37.74 -0.87
CA GLY A 141 26.31 -36.58 0.04
C GLY A 141 25.52 -35.41 -0.53
N PHE A 142 25.50 -35.24 -1.85
CA PHE A 142 24.75 -34.19 -2.53
C PHE A 142 23.25 -34.52 -2.57
N GLN A 143 22.89 -35.78 -2.73
CA GLN A 143 21.51 -36.25 -2.65
C GLN A 143 20.89 -35.93 -1.29
N LYS A 144 21.56 -36.21 -0.20
CA LYS A 144 21.08 -35.92 1.16
C LYS A 144 20.84 -34.42 1.41
N GLN A 145 21.65 -33.53 0.83
CA GLN A 145 21.40 -32.07 0.92
C GLN A 145 20.17 -31.63 0.14
N ILE A 146 19.92 -32.27 -1.00
CA ILE A 146 18.72 -31.99 -1.82
C ILE A 146 17.46 -32.43 -1.10
N ASP A 147 17.46 -33.63 -0.49
CA ASP A 147 16.33 -34.14 0.30
C ASP A 147 16.00 -33.22 1.47
N LEU A 148 17.02 -32.73 2.18
CA LEU A 148 16.85 -31.77 3.27
C LEU A 148 16.27 -30.45 2.76
N PHE A 149 16.71 -29.97 1.61
CA PHE A 149 16.21 -28.75 0.99
C PHE A 149 14.73 -28.86 0.60
N TRP A 150 14.34 -29.97 -0.05
CA TRP A 150 12.94 -30.22 -0.43
C TRP A 150 12.01 -30.35 0.77
N ASN A 151 12.44 -31.06 1.81
CA ASN A 151 11.68 -31.18 3.06
C ASN A 151 11.51 -29.84 3.76
N GLN A 152 12.56 -29.00 3.79
CA GLN A 152 12.47 -27.65 4.35
C GLN A 152 11.53 -26.75 3.53
N LEU A 153 11.61 -26.79 2.20
CA LEU A 153 10.73 -26.03 1.33
C LEU A 153 9.26 -26.45 1.50
N GLY A 154 8.98 -27.76 1.49
CA GLY A 154 7.65 -28.30 1.71
C GLY A 154 7.05 -27.85 3.04
N THR A 155 7.83 -27.94 4.12
CA THR A 155 7.41 -27.48 5.45
C THR A 155 7.14 -25.97 5.48
N GLN A 156 8.02 -25.17 4.88
CA GLN A 156 7.83 -23.70 4.82
C GLN A 156 6.58 -23.31 4.03
N ILE A 157 6.36 -23.92 2.88
CA ILE A 157 5.17 -23.62 2.05
C ILE A 157 3.88 -24.05 2.77
N THR A 158 3.89 -25.21 3.42
CA THR A 158 2.75 -25.69 4.22
C THR A 158 2.44 -24.73 5.39
N ASN A 159 3.49 -24.26 6.07
CA ASN A 159 3.35 -23.27 7.16
C ASN A 159 2.83 -21.92 6.64
N ILE A 160 3.34 -21.46 5.50
CA ILE A 160 2.84 -20.22 4.86
C ILE A 160 1.38 -20.40 4.44
N ALA A 161 1.02 -21.51 3.80
CA ALA A 161 -0.35 -21.77 3.39
C ALA A 161 -1.30 -21.84 4.63
N GLY A 162 -0.87 -22.50 5.71
CA GLY A 162 -1.61 -22.59 6.95
C GLY A 162 -1.80 -21.26 7.68
N GLN A 163 -0.90 -20.29 7.49
CA GLN A 163 -1.00 -18.96 8.09
C GLN A 163 -1.72 -17.93 7.19
N VAL A 164 -1.50 -18.01 5.88
CA VAL A 164 -2.02 -17.01 4.94
C VAL A 164 -3.50 -17.25 4.63
N ALA A 165 -3.92 -18.50 4.45
CA ALA A 165 -5.33 -18.81 4.16
C ALA A 165 -6.30 -18.32 5.24
N PRO A 166 -6.10 -18.58 6.55
CA PRO A 166 -6.94 -18.00 7.60
C PRO A 166 -6.91 -16.47 7.60
N LYS A 167 -5.75 -15.85 7.46
CA LYS A 167 -5.64 -14.38 7.41
C LYS A 167 -6.40 -13.74 6.25
N LEU A 168 -6.47 -14.40 5.10
CA LEU A 168 -7.28 -13.93 3.97
C LEU A 168 -8.78 -14.04 4.27
N ILE A 169 -9.20 -15.10 4.97
CA ILE A 169 -10.59 -15.26 5.42
C ILE A 169 -10.92 -14.17 6.46
N ASP A 170 -10.06 -13.98 7.46
CA ASP A 170 -10.22 -12.96 8.50
C ASP A 170 -10.29 -11.57 7.86
N PHE A 171 -9.39 -11.25 6.90
CA PHE A 171 -9.44 -10.00 6.14
C PHE A 171 -10.77 -9.80 5.43
N THR A 172 -11.34 -10.87 4.85
CA THR A 172 -12.65 -10.79 4.17
C THR A 172 -13.77 -10.52 5.17
N MET A 173 -13.73 -11.15 6.33
CA MET A 173 -14.68 -10.95 7.43
C MET A 173 -14.53 -9.56 8.04
N ASP A 174 -13.30 -9.12 8.31
CA ASP A 174 -12.98 -7.79 8.83
C ASP A 174 -13.36 -6.70 7.83
N PHE A 175 -13.17 -6.91 6.54
CA PHE A 175 -13.63 -6.00 5.50
C PHE A 175 -15.16 -5.86 5.51
N THR A 176 -15.86 -6.97 5.71
CA THR A 176 -17.34 -6.98 5.73
C THR A 176 -17.91 -6.40 7.03
N THR A 177 -17.28 -6.68 8.18
CA THR A 177 -17.73 -6.23 9.52
C THR A 177 -17.12 -4.88 9.91
N GLY A 178 -15.93 -4.57 9.41
CA GLY A 178 -15.16 -3.35 9.70
C GLY A 178 -15.67 -2.09 9.01
N VAL A 179 -16.77 -2.17 8.25
CA VAL A 179 -17.37 -1.03 7.53
C VAL A 179 -17.51 0.21 8.42
N ILE A 180 -17.82 0.04 9.70
CA ILE A 180 -18.00 1.15 10.64
C ILE A 180 -16.68 1.92 10.86
N ASN A 181 -15.57 1.22 11.03
CA ASN A 181 -14.26 1.85 11.23
C ASN A 181 -13.75 2.52 9.95
N TRP A 182 -14.08 1.96 8.79
CA TRP A 182 -13.76 2.54 7.49
C TRP A 182 -14.60 3.78 7.15
N VAL A 183 -15.83 3.86 7.70
CA VAL A 183 -16.74 4.99 7.44
C VAL A 183 -16.12 6.31 7.85
N ILE A 184 -15.43 6.39 8.99
CA ILE A 184 -14.81 7.65 9.45
C ILE A 184 -13.71 8.07 8.47
N GLY A 185 -12.81 7.17 8.11
CA GLY A 185 -11.75 7.44 7.12
C GLY A 185 -12.33 7.81 5.75
N LEU A 186 -13.40 7.15 5.33
CA LEU A 186 -14.09 7.42 4.07
C LEU A 186 -14.77 8.80 4.09
N VAL A 187 -15.47 9.15 5.16
CA VAL A 187 -16.10 10.48 5.33
C VAL A 187 -15.03 11.57 5.30
N VAL A 188 -13.93 11.39 6.03
CA VAL A 188 -12.79 12.32 6.01
C VAL A 188 -12.22 12.44 4.60
N SER A 189 -12.02 11.32 3.91
CA SER A 189 -11.50 11.27 2.54
C SER A 189 -12.40 12.00 1.55
N VAL A 190 -13.71 11.74 1.60
CA VAL A 190 -14.71 12.44 0.77
C VAL A 190 -14.70 13.95 1.04
N TYR A 191 -14.66 14.34 2.33
CA TYR A 191 -14.58 15.74 2.71
C TYR A 191 -13.28 16.39 2.20
N MET A 192 -12.14 15.73 2.37
CA MET A 192 -10.85 16.23 1.89
C MET A 192 -10.82 16.41 0.38
N LEU A 193 -11.35 15.44 -0.36
CA LEU A 193 -11.39 15.51 -1.82
C LEU A 193 -12.37 16.58 -2.32
N TYR A 194 -13.55 16.68 -1.69
CA TYR A 194 -14.54 17.71 -2.00
C TYR A 194 -14.00 19.12 -1.70
N SER A 195 -13.32 19.29 -0.57
CA SER A 195 -12.78 20.56 -0.09
C SER A 195 -11.34 20.81 -0.50
N LYS A 196 -10.75 19.99 -1.36
CA LYS A 196 -9.33 19.99 -1.78
C LYS A 196 -8.79 21.38 -2.06
N GLU A 197 -9.50 22.18 -2.87
CA GLU A 197 -9.05 23.52 -3.26
C GLU A 197 -9.00 24.48 -2.07
N THR A 198 -9.94 24.34 -1.14
CA THR A 198 -9.99 25.17 0.08
C THR A 198 -8.88 24.78 1.03
N LEU A 199 -8.67 23.47 1.25
CA LEU A 199 -7.60 22.95 2.10
C LEU A 199 -6.21 23.37 1.60
N ILE A 200 -5.95 23.21 0.30
CA ILE A 200 -4.69 23.65 -0.31
C ILE A 200 -4.47 25.15 -0.11
N ARG A 201 -5.52 25.96 -0.29
CA ARG A 201 -5.46 27.40 -0.07
C ARG A 201 -5.17 27.76 1.39
N GLN A 202 -5.77 27.05 2.34
CA GLN A 202 -5.51 27.24 3.77
C GLN A 202 -4.07 26.87 4.15
N VAL A 203 -3.57 25.74 3.65
CA VAL A 203 -2.17 25.32 3.86
C VAL A 203 -1.21 26.37 3.27
N LYS A 204 -1.46 26.86 2.06
CA LYS A 204 -0.65 27.94 1.47
C LYS A 204 -0.65 29.20 2.33
N LYS A 205 -1.80 29.62 2.86
CA LYS A 205 -1.90 30.76 3.76
C LYS A 205 -1.14 30.54 5.08
N LEU A 206 -1.23 29.34 5.65
CA LEU A 206 -0.50 28.98 6.86
C LEU A 206 1.01 29.06 6.66
N VAL A 207 1.50 28.47 5.56
CA VAL A 207 2.93 28.50 5.20
C VAL A 207 3.41 29.93 5.01
N ALA A 208 2.62 30.77 4.32
CA ALA A 208 2.96 32.17 4.09
C ALA A 208 2.89 33.03 5.39
N ALA A 209 2.09 32.63 6.37
CA ALA A 209 1.99 33.34 7.65
C ALA A 209 3.14 32.99 8.63
N VAL A 210 3.64 31.76 8.56
CA VAL A 210 4.67 31.25 9.49
C VAL A 210 6.09 31.48 8.98
N LEU A 211 6.30 31.47 7.66
CA LEU A 211 7.63 31.56 7.04
C LEU A 211 7.85 32.90 6.36
N PRO A 212 9.11 33.42 6.35
CA PRO A 212 9.50 34.57 5.54
C PRO A 212 9.17 34.32 4.05
N VAL A 213 8.76 35.37 3.33
CA VAL A 213 8.25 35.28 1.93
C VAL A 213 9.17 34.45 1.02
N LYS A 214 10.48 34.69 1.04
CA LYS A 214 11.45 33.96 0.19
C LYS A 214 11.50 32.45 0.48
N ILE A 215 11.28 32.03 1.74
CA ILE A 215 11.30 30.63 2.16
C ILE A 215 9.93 30.00 1.84
N SER A 216 8.85 30.74 2.10
CA SER A 216 7.48 30.30 1.82
C SER A 216 7.30 29.93 0.34
N ASP A 217 7.75 30.79 -0.58
CA ASP A 217 7.62 30.55 -2.02
C ASP A 217 8.39 29.30 -2.46
N LYS A 218 9.62 29.10 -1.96
CA LYS A 218 10.40 27.90 -2.22
C LYS A 218 9.75 26.64 -1.67
N VAL A 219 9.25 26.69 -0.43
CA VAL A 219 8.57 25.54 0.20
C VAL A 219 7.31 25.15 -0.58
N LEU A 220 6.52 26.13 -1.02
CA LEU A 220 5.32 25.89 -1.80
C LEU A 220 5.65 25.36 -3.21
N GLU A 221 6.70 25.85 -3.84
CA GLU A 221 7.18 25.37 -5.13
C GLU A 221 7.67 23.91 -5.03
N VAL A 222 8.57 23.63 -4.07
CA VAL A 222 9.08 22.28 -3.82
C VAL A 222 7.93 21.33 -3.51
N GLY A 223 6.98 21.74 -2.65
CA GLY A 223 5.80 20.93 -2.33
C GLY A 223 4.94 20.63 -3.55
N ALA A 224 4.73 21.60 -4.44
CA ALA A 224 3.96 21.40 -5.67
C ALA A 224 4.67 20.44 -6.66
N VAL A 225 5.98 20.59 -6.81
CA VAL A 225 6.81 19.72 -7.67
C VAL A 225 6.84 18.30 -7.10
N SER A 226 7.12 18.14 -5.81
CA SER A 226 7.14 16.85 -5.12
C SER A 226 5.80 16.13 -5.25
N ASN A 227 4.68 16.80 -5.00
CA ASN A 227 3.35 16.23 -5.17
C ASN A 227 3.11 15.75 -6.61
N ARG A 228 3.51 16.52 -7.62
CA ARG A 228 3.37 16.17 -9.04
C ARG A 228 4.18 14.92 -9.38
N ILE A 229 5.43 14.85 -8.93
CA ILE A 229 6.31 13.69 -9.17
C ILE A 229 5.73 12.47 -8.47
N PHE A 230 5.35 12.61 -7.20
CA PHE A 230 4.82 11.50 -6.38
C PHE A 230 3.52 10.93 -6.93
N VAL A 231 2.57 11.79 -7.33
CA VAL A 231 1.31 11.34 -7.96
C VAL A 231 1.58 10.58 -9.25
N ARG A 232 2.43 11.10 -10.13
CA ARG A 232 2.76 10.45 -11.40
C ARG A 232 3.46 9.11 -11.19
N TYR A 233 4.39 9.07 -10.25
CA TYR A 233 5.10 7.85 -9.89
C TYR A 233 4.14 6.77 -9.36
N LEU A 234 3.28 7.13 -8.41
CA LEU A 234 2.34 6.17 -7.78
C LEU A 234 1.33 5.64 -8.80
N LEU A 235 0.74 6.53 -9.60
CA LEU A 235 -0.18 6.11 -10.66
C LEU A 235 0.54 5.23 -11.70
N GLY A 236 1.76 5.59 -12.11
CA GLY A 236 2.57 4.78 -13.01
C GLY A 236 2.81 3.38 -12.46
N ARG A 237 3.12 3.25 -11.16
CA ARG A 237 3.31 1.96 -10.49
C ARG A 237 2.04 1.12 -10.42
N ILE A 238 0.91 1.75 -10.14
CA ILE A 238 -0.38 1.03 -10.12
C ILE A 238 -0.71 0.49 -11.53
N TYR A 239 -0.53 1.29 -12.57
CA TYR A 239 -0.76 0.84 -13.95
C TYR A 239 0.21 -0.27 -14.36
N ASP A 240 1.50 -0.12 -14.08
CA ASP A 240 2.54 -1.12 -14.34
C ASP A 240 2.20 -2.46 -13.66
N SER A 241 1.89 -2.41 -12.37
CA SER A 241 1.49 -3.57 -11.57
C SER A 241 0.23 -4.28 -12.12
N LEU A 242 -0.77 -3.50 -12.53
CA LEU A 242 -1.99 -4.04 -13.12
C LEU A 242 -1.73 -4.72 -14.47
N ILE A 243 -0.90 -4.10 -15.32
CA ILE A 243 -0.50 -4.66 -16.60
C ILE A 243 0.26 -5.98 -16.40
N VAL A 244 1.22 -6.00 -15.48
CA VAL A 244 2.00 -7.21 -15.16
C VAL A 244 1.08 -8.32 -14.63
N LEU A 245 0.14 -8.01 -13.73
CA LEU A 245 -0.86 -8.96 -13.23
C LEU A 245 -1.65 -9.59 -14.37
N VAL A 246 -2.21 -8.76 -15.26
CA VAL A 246 -3.04 -9.22 -16.38
C VAL A 246 -2.21 -10.05 -17.37
N LEU A 247 -1.03 -9.60 -17.74
CA LEU A 247 -0.15 -10.34 -18.67
C LEU A 247 0.29 -11.68 -18.07
N CYS A 248 0.67 -11.71 -16.79
CA CYS A 248 1.02 -12.92 -16.09
C CYS A 248 -0.17 -13.90 -16.04
N PHE A 249 -1.36 -13.41 -15.70
CA PHE A 249 -2.58 -14.23 -15.65
C PHE A 249 -2.93 -14.81 -17.01
N ILE A 250 -2.91 -14.02 -18.07
CA ILE A 250 -3.19 -14.48 -19.44
C ILE A 250 -2.14 -15.51 -19.87
N GLY A 251 -0.85 -15.22 -19.69
CA GLY A 251 0.24 -16.13 -20.08
C GLY A 251 0.14 -17.48 -19.38
N MET A 252 -0.04 -17.49 -18.07
CA MET A 252 -0.18 -18.71 -17.27
C MET A 252 -1.47 -19.48 -17.59
N SER A 253 -2.57 -18.77 -17.90
CA SER A 253 -3.84 -19.41 -18.29
C SER A 253 -3.74 -20.08 -19.65
N ILE A 254 -3.05 -19.47 -20.62
CA ILE A 254 -2.79 -20.07 -21.93
C ILE A 254 -1.93 -21.34 -21.81
N LEU A 255 -0.91 -21.29 -20.92
CA LEU A 255 -0.04 -22.43 -20.65
C LEU A 255 -0.69 -23.48 -19.73
N GLN A 256 -1.97 -23.28 -19.35
CA GLN A 256 -2.72 -24.15 -18.43
C GLN A 256 -1.96 -24.45 -17.12
N MET A 257 -1.18 -23.48 -16.64
CA MET A 257 -0.42 -23.65 -15.41
C MET A 257 -1.34 -23.63 -14.17
N PRO A 258 -1.08 -24.51 -13.18
CA PRO A 258 -1.86 -24.51 -11.95
C PRO A 258 -1.62 -23.20 -11.19
N TYR A 259 -2.64 -22.76 -10.45
CA TYR A 259 -2.56 -21.55 -9.59
C TYR A 259 -2.28 -20.24 -10.34
N ALA A 260 -2.63 -20.14 -11.63
CA ALA A 260 -2.38 -18.97 -12.46
C ALA A 260 -2.83 -17.66 -11.80
N LEU A 261 -4.03 -17.62 -11.20
CA LEU A 261 -4.54 -16.43 -10.51
C LEU A 261 -3.71 -16.10 -9.27
N LEU A 262 -3.38 -17.10 -8.44
CA LEU A 262 -2.59 -16.89 -7.23
C LEU A 262 -1.23 -16.25 -7.55
N ILE A 263 -0.51 -16.85 -8.48
CA ILE A 263 0.82 -16.38 -8.88
C ILE A 263 0.73 -14.98 -9.50
N SER A 264 -0.24 -14.76 -10.38
CA SER A 264 -0.41 -13.44 -11.03
C SER A 264 -0.75 -12.33 -10.05
N VAL A 265 -1.58 -12.61 -9.04
CA VAL A 265 -1.90 -11.64 -7.98
C VAL A 265 -0.67 -11.37 -7.10
N VAL A 266 0.08 -12.40 -6.71
CA VAL A 266 1.32 -12.24 -5.94
C VAL A 266 2.32 -11.39 -6.72
N VAL A 267 2.56 -11.73 -7.99
CA VAL A 267 3.49 -10.97 -8.86
C VAL A 267 3.02 -9.54 -9.04
N GLY A 268 1.73 -9.30 -9.32
CA GLY A 268 1.17 -7.97 -9.49
C GLY A 268 1.26 -7.13 -8.22
N VAL A 269 0.91 -7.68 -7.05
CA VAL A 269 0.96 -6.95 -5.79
C VAL A 269 2.40 -6.65 -5.38
N THR A 270 3.31 -7.60 -5.51
CA THR A 270 4.73 -7.38 -5.20
C THR A 270 5.40 -6.39 -6.14
N ASN A 271 4.91 -6.28 -7.39
CA ASN A 271 5.42 -5.31 -8.37
C ASN A 271 5.12 -3.85 -8.01
N ILE A 272 4.16 -3.58 -7.11
CA ILE A 272 3.91 -2.22 -6.59
C ILE A 272 5.15 -1.68 -5.86
N ILE A 273 5.90 -2.57 -5.18
CA ILE A 273 7.13 -2.22 -4.48
C ILE A 273 8.31 -2.30 -5.46
N PRO A 274 9.00 -1.17 -5.73
CA PRO A 274 10.15 -1.16 -6.64
C PRO A 274 11.21 -2.17 -6.19
N VAL A 275 11.82 -2.88 -7.15
CA VAL A 275 12.90 -3.86 -6.93
C VAL A 275 12.42 -5.23 -6.42
N PHE A 276 11.44 -5.30 -5.52
CA PHE A 276 10.97 -6.59 -4.97
C PHE A 276 10.11 -7.40 -5.94
N GLY A 277 9.34 -6.75 -6.84
CA GLY A 277 8.46 -7.41 -7.79
C GLY A 277 9.16 -8.44 -8.68
N PRO A 278 10.22 -8.07 -9.42
CA PRO A 278 10.94 -9.00 -10.28
C PRO A 278 11.66 -10.12 -9.52
N PHE A 279 12.15 -9.85 -8.30
CA PHE A 279 12.85 -10.84 -7.49
C PHE A 279 11.90 -11.88 -6.87
N LEU A 280 10.76 -11.45 -6.32
CA LEU A 280 9.77 -12.35 -5.74
C LEU A 280 8.91 -13.07 -6.78
N GLY A 281 8.64 -12.41 -7.91
CA GLY A 281 7.88 -12.99 -9.01
C GLY A 281 8.70 -13.92 -9.92
N GLY A 282 10.01 -13.75 -9.98
CA GLY A 282 10.91 -14.57 -10.81
C GLY A 282 11.41 -15.87 -10.14
N PHE A 283 11.29 -15.98 -8.83
CA PHE A 283 11.78 -17.15 -8.09
C PHE A 283 10.93 -18.44 -8.21
N PRO A 284 9.59 -18.38 -8.43
CA PRO A 284 8.81 -19.63 -8.52
C PRO A 284 8.71 -20.24 -9.91
N VAL A 285 9.36 -19.71 -10.94
CA VAL A 285 9.16 -20.14 -12.34
C VAL A 285 10.43 -20.79 -12.92
N ARG A 286 11.06 -21.69 -12.16
CA ARG A 286 11.99 -22.66 -12.75
C ARG A 286 11.79 -24.04 -12.18
#